data_e7756619b3601bc19656e1634274becb
#
_entry.id   e7756619b3601bc19656e1634274becb
#
_cell.length_a   1.000
_cell.length_b   1.000
_cell.length_c   1.000
_cell.angle_alpha   90.00
_cell.angle_beta   90.00
_cell.angle_gamma   90.00
#
_symmetry.space_group_name_H-M   'P 1'
#
loop_
_entity.id
_entity.type
_entity.pdbx_description
1 polymer ?
#
loop_
_entity_poly.entity_id
_entity_poly.type
_entity_poly.pdbx_seq_one_letter_code
_entity_poly.pdbx_strand_id
1 'polypeptide(L)'
;PVSRGFYCELHTGAAVTPGMVDSIKRRMREIIQADMPIHRIQCPIEEAISMFQHKGMTSKVQLLESQSNLYTYYYKLDQTVDYFYGCLLTRTGLLHLFDLMPFYDGLLLRIPMRENPSVLEPLTPQNKMLDVMREHRHWQNILGIRTVGEFNQMVLKGEGTQLINVSEALQDKKLSNIADEIAARKAKLVLIAGPSSSGKTTTAKRLAILLMACGLRPHTLS
;
A
#
# COMPACT_ATOMS: atom_id res chain seq x y z
N PRO A 1 3.35 -3.81 4.03
CA PRO A 1 4.34 -4.84 4.35
C PRO A 1 3.76 -6.24 4.09
N VAL A 2 4.53 -7.13 3.47
CA VAL A 2 4.18 -8.52 3.20
C VAL A 2 5.43 -9.37 3.40
N SER A 3 5.26 -10.60 3.88
CA SER A 3 6.38 -11.54 4.06
C SER A 3 7.56 -10.95 4.87
N ARG A 4 7.28 -10.12 5.87
CA ARG A 4 8.27 -9.38 6.70
C ARG A 4 9.17 -8.44 5.87
N GLY A 5 8.62 -7.85 4.81
CA GLY A 5 9.31 -6.89 3.96
C GLY A 5 8.31 -5.91 3.33
N PHE A 6 8.77 -5.14 2.37
CA PHE A 6 7.97 -4.20 1.60
C PHE A 6 7.91 -4.67 0.15
N TYR A 7 6.70 -4.96 -0.32
CA TYR A 7 6.49 -5.21 -1.74
C TYR A 7 6.55 -3.89 -2.50
N CYS A 8 7.39 -3.86 -3.53
CA CYS A 8 7.61 -2.70 -4.39
C CYS A 8 7.28 -3.06 -5.84
N GLU A 9 6.50 -2.24 -6.50
CA GLU A 9 6.23 -2.33 -7.93
C GLU A 9 7.17 -1.42 -8.70
N LEU A 10 7.65 -1.93 -9.84
CA LEU A 10 8.43 -1.14 -10.79
C LEU A 10 7.56 -0.79 -12.00
N HIS A 11 7.37 0.51 -12.23
CA HIS A 11 6.60 1.02 -13.37
C HIS A 11 7.53 1.32 -14.57
N THR A 12 8.23 0.31 -15.04
CA THR A 12 9.18 0.43 -16.17
C THR A 12 8.61 0.02 -17.52
N GLY A 13 7.34 -0.47 -17.52
CA GLY A 13 6.74 -1.05 -18.73
C GLY A 13 7.28 -2.42 -19.13
N ALA A 14 8.27 -2.95 -18.42
CA ALA A 14 8.88 -4.27 -18.65
C ALA A 14 8.76 -5.16 -17.42
N ALA A 15 8.76 -6.46 -17.62
CA ALA A 15 8.75 -7.44 -16.52
C ALA A 15 10.06 -7.32 -15.70
N VAL A 16 9.91 -7.49 -14.38
CA VAL A 16 11.04 -7.47 -13.44
C VAL A 16 11.92 -8.70 -13.69
N THR A 17 13.18 -8.48 -14.03
CA THR A 17 14.16 -9.55 -14.23
C THR A 17 15.12 -9.65 -13.05
N PRO A 18 15.70 -10.83 -12.76
CA PRO A 18 16.72 -10.98 -11.71
C PRO A 18 17.90 -10.00 -11.91
N GLY A 19 18.35 -9.79 -13.13
CA GLY A 19 19.44 -8.85 -13.45
C GLY A 19 19.12 -7.39 -13.12
N MET A 20 17.86 -6.96 -13.29
CA MET A 20 17.40 -5.65 -12.84
C MET A 20 17.47 -5.53 -11.32
N VAL A 21 17.01 -6.56 -10.61
CA VAL A 21 17.03 -6.61 -9.14
C VAL A 21 18.46 -6.52 -8.62
N ASP A 22 19.38 -7.30 -9.19
CA ASP A 22 20.79 -7.29 -8.81
C ASP A 22 21.44 -5.92 -9.08
N SER A 23 21.08 -5.27 -10.18
CA SER A 23 21.58 -3.93 -10.52
C SER A 23 21.08 -2.89 -9.51
N ILE A 24 19.80 -2.92 -9.14
CA ILE A 24 19.22 -2.02 -8.13
C ILE A 24 19.90 -2.30 -6.78
N LYS A 25 20.01 -3.55 -6.37
CA LYS A 25 20.63 -3.94 -5.11
C LYS A 25 22.08 -3.49 -5.02
N ARG A 26 22.86 -3.63 -6.09
CA ARG A 26 24.23 -3.12 -6.19
C ARG A 26 24.27 -1.61 -6.03
N ARG A 27 23.40 -0.88 -6.74
CA ARG A 27 23.35 0.58 -6.65
C ARG A 27 22.95 1.06 -5.24
N MET A 28 22.03 0.39 -4.58
CA MET A 28 21.68 0.67 -3.19
C MET A 28 22.88 0.49 -2.26
N ARG A 29 23.69 -0.58 -2.44
CA ARG A 29 24.91 -0.79 -1.66
C ARG A 29 25.96 0.28 -1.90
N GLU A 30 26.16 0.72 -3.14
CA GLU A 30 27.07 1.81 -3.47
C GLU A 30 26.69 3.11 -2.76
N ILE A 31 25.38 3.46 -2.74
CA ILE A 31 24.84 4.64 -2.06
C ILE A 31 25.09 4.54 -0.54
N ILE A 32 24.87 3.37 0.03
CA ILE A 32 25.10 3.13 1.47
C ILE A 32 26.59 3.23 1.81
N GLN A 33 27.46 2.65 0.99
CA GLN A 33 28.92 2.70 1.18
C GLN A 33 29.48 4.12 1.03
N ALA A 34 28.87 4.94 0.16
CA ALA A 34 29.24 6.34 0.00
C ALA A 34 28.85 7.22 1.19
N ASP A 35 28.06 6.69 2.11
CA ASP A 35 27.61 7.35 3.34
C ASP A 35 27.13 8.80 3.11
N MET A 36 26.25 8.95 2.15
CA MET A 36 25.76 10.25 1.68
C MET A 36 24.81 10.89 2.69
N PRO A 37 24.87 12.23 2.90
CA PRO A 37 23.95 12.92 3.79
C PRO A 37 22.54 12.97 3.18
N ILE A 38 21.53 12.80 4.04
CA ILE A 38 20.12 12.95 3.73
C ILE A 38 19.67 14.26 4.37
N HIS A 39 19.38 15.27 3.56
CA HIS A 39 18.99 16.59 4.03
C HIS A 39 17.47 16.72 4.13
N ARG A 40 16.98 17.13 5.30
CA ARG A 40 15.58 17.55 5.48
C ARG A 40 15.52 19.06 5.31
N ILE A 41 14.76 19.53 4.32
CA ILE A 41 14.67 20.93 3.93
C ILE A 41 13.26 21.42 4.19
N GLN A 42 13.13 22.53 4.93
CA GLN A 42 11.87 23.25 5.11
C GLN A 42 11.76 24.33 4.04
N CYS A 43 10.61 24.47 3.42
CA CYS A 43 10.34 25.55 2.47
C CYS A 43 8.86 25.95 2.48
N PRO A 44 8.50 27.09 1.91
CA PRO A 44 7.10 27.39 1.59
C PRO A 44 6.48 26.29 0.74
N ILE A 45 5.19 25.99 0.98
CA ILE A 45 4.53 24.88 0.27
C ILE A 45 4.49 25.10 -1.25
N GLU A 46 4.35 26.33 -1.69
CA GLU A 46 4.34 26.72 -3.11
C GLU A 46 5.66 26.42 -3.82
N GLU A 47 6.78 26.63 -3.11
CA GLU A 47 8.11 26.29 -3.62
C GLU A 47 8.26 24.77 -3.80
N ALA A 48 7.81 23.99 -2.83
CA ALA A 48 7.81 22.52 -2.93
C ALA A 48 6.93 22.04 -4.07
N ILE A 49 5.72 22.59 -4.26
CA ILE A 49 4.82 22.28 -5.36
C ILE A 49 5.51 22.56 -6.70
N SER A 50 6.08 23.74 -6.89
CA SER A 50 6.80 24.11 -8.10
C SER A 50 7.96 23.14 -8.40
N MET A 51 8.76 22.81 -7.39
CA MET A 51 9.87 21.86 -7.52
C MET A 51 9.38 20.47 -7.95
N PHE A 52 8.33 19.93 -7.30
CA PHE A 52 7.79 18.61 -7.65
C PHE A 52 7.10 18.61 -9.03
N GLN A 53 6.49 19.71 -9.45
CA GLN A 53 5.96 19.88 -10.81
C GLN A 53 7.06 19.78 -11.85
N HIS A 54 8.18 20.50 -11.68
CA HIS A 54 9.33 20.43 -12.59
C HIS A 54 9.96 19.04 -12.65
N LYS A 55 9.82 18.23 -11.59
CA LYS A 55 10.31 16.85 -11.57
C LYS A 55 9.26 15.82 -12.04
N GLY A 56 8.08 16.25 -12.47
CA GLY A 56 7.00 15.35 -12.94
C GLY A 56 6.36 14.50 -11.84
N MET A 57 6.50 14.89 -10.56
CA MET A 57 5.99 14.14 -9.41
C MET A 57 4.55 14.52 -9.07
N THR A 58 3.62 14.30 -10.00
CA THR A 58 2.22 14.74 -9.95
C THR A 58 1.51 14.34 -8.63
N SER A 59 1.75 13.13 -8.13
CA SER A 59 1.12 12.65 -6.89
C SER A 59 1.54 13.48 -5.66
N LYS A 60 2.77 13.99 -5.64
CA LYS A 60 3.26 14.86 -4.57
C LYS A 60 2.66 16.27 -4.68
N VAL A 61 2.53 16.77 -5.90
CA VAL A 61 1.85 18.04 -6.19
C VAL A 61 0.42 18.00 -5.67
N GLN A 62 -0.38 17.03 -6.10
CA GLN A 62 -1.77 16.84 -5.67
C GLN A 62 -1.91 16.73 -4.15
N LEU A 63 -0.97 16.03 -3.50
CA LEU A 63 -0.95 15.90 -2.05
C LEU A 63 -0.72 17.26 -1.38
N LEU A 64 0.28 18.02 -1.82
CA LEU A 64 0.62 19.31 -1.23
C LEU A 64 -0.45 20.37 -1.50
N GLU A 65 -1.02 20.42 -2.70
CA GLU A 65 -2.14 21.31 -3.05
C GLU A 65 -3.40 21.06 -2.20
N SER A 66 -3.57 19.86 -1.68
CA SER A 66 -4.69 19.52 -0.79
C SER A 66 -4.46 19.87 0.68
N GLN A 67 -3.30 20.42 1.02
CA GLN A 67 -2.94 20.83 2.38
C GLN A 67 -3.09 22.35 2.55
N SER A 68 -3.51 22.78 3.74
CA SER A 68 -3.63 24.20 4.09
C SER A 68 -2.39 24.76 4.82
N ASN A 69 -1.28 24.02 4.82
CA ASN A 69 -0.06 24.41 5.50
C ASN A 69 0.71 25.48 4.71
N LEU A 70 1.28 26.46 5.39
CA LEU A 70 2.14 27.48 4.77
C LEU A 70 3.53 26.94 4.42
N TYR A 71 4.02 25.97 5.19
CA TYR A 71 5.34 25.36 5.04
C TYR A 71 5.22 23.86 5.00
N THR A 72 6.17 23.24 4.28
CA THR A 72 6.31 21.78 4.22
C THR A 72 7.79 21.40 4.34
N TYR A 73 8.04 20.09 4.41
CA TYR A 73 9.39 19.54 4.41
C TYR A 73 9.51 18.55 3.25
N TYR A 74 10.67 18.54 2.62
CA TYR A 74 11.07 17.47 1.70
C TYR A 74 12.46 16.97 2.04
N TYR A 75 12.83 15.84 1.50
CA TYR A 75 14.14 15.26 1.69
C TYR A 75 14.92 15.29 0.38
N LYS A 76 16.22 15.55 0.51
CA LYS A 76 17.16 15.57 -0.61
C LYS A 76 18.32 14.62 -0.32
N LEU A 77 18.58 13.73 -1.28
CA LEU A 77 19.73 12.85 -1.34
C LEU A 77 20.39 13.07 -2.71
N ASP A 78 21.54 13.72 -2.72
CA ASP A 78 22.22 14.15 -3.94
C ASP A 78 21.30 14.95 -4.89
N GLN A 79 20.98 14.45 -6.06
CA GLN A 79 20.06 15.09 -7.02
C GLN A 79 18.61 14.64 -6.89
N THR A 80 18.37 13.64 -6.03
CA THR A 80 17.02 13.09 -5.79
C THR A 80 16.34 13.84 -4.68
N VAL A 81 15.06 14.18 -4.88
CA VAL A 81 14.19 14.76 -3.85
C VAL A 81 12.94 13.93 -3.72
N ASP A 82 12.40 13.83 -2.51
CA ASP A 82 11.10 13.22 -2.27
C ASP A 82 10.46 13.75 -0.99
N TYR A 83 9.17 13.45 -0.83
CA TYR A 83 8.35 13.82 0.32
C TYR A 83 8.07 12.60 1.19
N PHE A 84 8.35 12.71 2.49
CA PHE A 84 8.09 11.67 3.47
C PHE A 84 7.40 12.23 4.71
N TYR A 85 6.44 11.48 5.25
CA TYR A 85 5.89 11.74 6.57
C TYR A 85 6.89 11.27 7.64
N GLY A 86 7.27 12.14 8.54
CA GLY A 86 8.19 11.79 9.62
C GLY A 86 9.67 11.97 9.27
N CYS A 87 10.53 11.55 10.20
CA CYS A 87 11.96 11.77 10.09
C CYS A 87 12.65 10.58 9.43
N LEU A 88 13.49 10.86 8.44
CA LEU A 88 14.44 9.90 7.88
C LEU A 88 15.75 9.96 8.66
N LEU A 89 16.59 8.95 8.45
CA LEU A 89 17.98 8.94 8.93
C LEU A 89 18.77 10.08 8.28
N THR A 90 19.81 10.53 8.94
CA THR A 90 20.64 11.65 8.49
C THR A 90 21.66 11.28 7.42
N ARG A 91 21.98 9.98 7.28
CA ARG A 91 23.02 9.46 6.37
C ARG A 91 22.66 8.06 5.87
N THR A 92 23.07 7.75 4.65
CA THR A 92 22.80 6.45 4.02
C THR A 92 23.60 5.30 4.64
N GLY A 93 24.79 5.55 5.19
CA GLY A 93 25.65 4.53 5.81
C GLY A 93 25.04 3.81 7.01
N LEU A 94 23.98 4.38 7.60
CA LEU A 94 23.22 3.73 8.67
C LEU A 94 22.32 2.58 8.18
N LEU A 95 22.09 2.46 6.86
CA LEU A 95 21.18 1.49 6.23
C LEU A 95 21.90 0.21 5.78
N HIS A 96 22.87 -0.28 6.55
CA HIS A 96 23.78 -1.35 6.14
C HIS A 96 23.14 -2.74 6.02
N LEU A 97 21.99 -2.99 6.64
CA LEU A 97 21.35 -4.30 6.66
C LEU A 97 20.03 -4.28 5.89
N PHE A 98 20.05 -4.79 4.67
CA PHE A 98 18.85 -4.98 3.84
C PHE A 98 19.08 -6.11 2.85
N ASP A 99 18.00 -6.63 2.28
CA ASP A 99 18.02 -7.51 1.13
C ASP A 99 16.95 -7.09 0.13
N LEU A 100 17.23 -7.30 -1.15
CA LEU A 100 16.29 -7.05 -2.26
C LEU A 100 16.24 -8.29 -3.13
N MET A 101 15.04 -8.78 -3.40
CA MET A 101 14.84 -9.98 -4.19
C MET A 101 13.64 -9.85 -5.13
N PRO A 102 13.61 -10.60 -6.26
CA PRO A 102 12.40 -10.72 -7.08
C PRO A 102 11.27 -11.29 -6.21
N PHE A 103 10.08 -10.75 -6.37
CA PHE A 103 8.91 -11.23 -5.63
C PHE A 103 7.65 -11.03 -6.48
N TYR A 104 7.12 -12.11 -7.02
CA TYR A 104 6.04 -12.11 -8.01
C TYR A 104 6.36 -11.21 -9.21
N ASP A 105 5.55 -10.21 -9.49
CA ASP A 105 5.69 -9.22 -10.57
C ASP A 105 6.46 -7.95 -10.17
N GLY A 106 6.99 -7.91 -8.95
CA GLY A 106 7.74 -6.79 -8.39
C GLY A 106 8.97 -7.21 -7.62
N LEU A 107 9.30 -6.44 -6.59
CA LEU A 107 10.43 -6.63 -5.70
C LEU A 107 9.96 -6.78 -4.26
N LEU A 108 10.68 -7.52 -3.45
CA LEU A 108 10.57 -7.52 -2.00
C LEU A 108 11.82 -6.87 -1.40
N LEU A 109 11.64 -5.70 -0.80
CA LEU A 109 12.67 -5.07 0.03
C LEU A 109 12.53 -5.60 1.46
N ARG A 110 13.55 -6.29 1.94
CA ARG A 110 13.63 -6.82 3.29
C ARG A 110 14.53 -5.92 4.14
N ILE A 111 14.06 -5.58 5.31
CA ILE A 111 14.80 -4.81 6.32
C ILE A 111 14.72 -5.53 7.66
N PRO A 112 15.61 -5.26 8.60
CA PRO A 112 15.51 -5.81 9.95
C PRO A 112 14.21 -5.37 10.64
N MET A 113 13.71 -6.23 11.51
CA MET A 113 12.58 -5.90 12.39
C MET A 113 13.06 -4.99 13.52
N ARG A 114 12.14 -4.14 14.03
CA ARG A 114 12.45 -3.23 15.14
C ARG A 114 12.92 -3.96 16.40
N GLU A 115 12.36 -5.13 16.64
CA GLU A 115 12.67 -5.99 17.78
C GLU A 115 14.05 -6.66 17.67
N ASN A 116 14.54 -6.84 16.43
CA ASN A 116 15.83 -7.45 16.15
C ASN A 116 16.55 -6.73 15.00
N PRO A 117 17.13 -5.55 15.23
CA PRO A 117 17.68 -4.70 14.18
C PRO A 117 19.00 -5.22 13.58
N SER A 118 19.59 -6.27 14.16
CA SER A 118 20.88 -6.81 13.73
C SER A 118 20.78 -7.97 12.75
N VAL A 119 19.55 -8.47 12.45
CA VAL A 119 19.35 -9.66 11.62
C VAL A 119 18.18 -9.46 10.67
N LEU A 120 18.30 -9.98 9.44
CA LEU A 120 17.15 -10.15 8.55
C LEU A 120 16.44 -11.45 8.92
N GLU A 121 15.22 -11.32 9.41
CA GLU A 121 14.36 -12.46 9.73
C GLU A 121 14.18 -13.39 8.51
N PRO A 122 13.98 -14.70 8.69
CA PRO A 122 13.67 -15.62 7.61
C PRO A 122 12.43 -15.18 6.83
N LEU A 123 12.44 -15.43 5.53
CA LEU A 123 11.27 -15.16 4.67
C LEU A 123 10.10 -16.04 5.11
N THR A 124 9.00 -15.40 5.45
CA THR A 124 7.74 -16.11 5.76
C THR A 124 6.77 -15.91 4.58
N PRO A 125 6.47 -16.95 3.80
CA PRO A 125 5.51 -16.83 2.69
C PRO A 125 4.13 -16.39 3.19
N GLN A 126 3.58 -15.35 2.58
CA GLN A 126 2.25 -14.81 2.89
C GLN A 126 1.44 -14.59 1.60
N ASN A 127 1.31 -15.63 0.79
CA ASN A 127 0.70 -15.56 -0.54
C ASN A 127 -0.73 -15.02 -0.47
N LYS A 128 -1.56 -15.52 0.46
CA LYS A 128 -2.93 -15.03 0.65
C LYS A 128 -3.00 -13.54 1.00
N MET A 129 -2.06 -13.04 1.79
CA MET A 129 -1.99 -11.62 2.11
C MET A 129 -1.66 -10.80 0.86
N LEU A 130 -0.75 -11.29 0.02
CA LEU A 130 -0.42 -10.62 -1.24
C LEU A 130 -1.63 -10.59 -2.18
N ASP A 131 -2.38 -11.69 -2.30
CA ASP A 131 -3.59 -11.75 -3.13
C ASP A 131 -4.63 -10.73 -2.68
N VAL A 132 -4.84 -10.58 -1.36
CA VAL A 132 -5.73 -9.55 -0.79
C VAL A 132 -5.23 -8.15 -1.10
N MET A 133 -3.92 -7.89 -1.01
CA MET A 133 -3.34 -6.58 -1.36
C MET A 133 -3.50 -6.26 -2.85
N ARG A 134 -3.36 -7.24 -3.74
CA ARG A 134 -3.60 -7.10 -5.18
C ARG A 134 -5.06 -6.81 -5.49
N GLU A 135 -5.97 -7.52 -4.85
CA GLU A 135 -7.41 -7.27 -4.98
C GLU A 135 -7.77 -5.85 -4.52
N HIS A 136 -7.23 -5.43 -3.36
CA HIS A 136 -7.44 -4.07 -2.87
C HIS A 136 -6.92 -3.01 -3.84
N ARG A 137 -5.75 -3.23 -4.44
CA ARG A 137 -5.20 -2.35 -5.47
C ARG A 137 -6.06 -2.31 -6.73
N HIS A 138 -6.60 -3.46 -7.14
CA HIS A 138 -7.55 -3.50 -8.25
C HIS A 138 -8.78 -2.63 -7.97
N TRP A 139 -9.31 -2.68 -6.75
CA TRP A 139 -10.41 -1.79 -6.33
C TRP A 139 -10.02 -0.31 -6.35
N GLN A 140 -8.83 0.02 -5.86
CA GLN A 140 -8.30 1.39 -5.95
C GLN A 140 -8.22 1.88 -7.40
N ASN A 141 -7.82 1.04 -8.33
CA ASN A 141 -7.81 1.37 -9.76
C ASN A 141 -9.22 1.60 -10.32
N ILE A 142 -10.20 0.77 -9.93
CA ILE A 142 -11.62 0.99 -10.30
C ILE A 142 -12.12 2.32 -9.78
N LEU A 143 -11.76 2.69 -8.55
CA LEU A 143 -12.13 3.95 -7.92
C LEU A 143 -11.36 5.16 -8.48
N GLY A 144 -10.31 4.95 -9.29
CA GLY A 144 -9.44 6.01 -9.78
C GLY A 144 -8.58 6.66 -8.68
N ILE A 145 -8.37 5.97 -7.55
CA ILE A 145 -7.65 6.48 -6.39
C ILE A 145 -6.47 5.56 -6.06
N ARG A 146 -5.27 6.01 -6.37
CA ARG A 146 -4.02 5.29 -6.06
C ARG A 146 -3.22 5.95 -4.96
N THR A 147 -3.44 7.25 -4.76
CA THR A 147 -2.69 8.09 -3.83
C THR A 147 -3.62 8.91 -2.94
N VAL A 148 -3.10 9.36 -1.80
CA VAL A 148 -3.83 10.26 -0.90
C VAL A 148 -4.12 11.59 -1.58
N GLY A 149 -3.23 12.09 -2.45
CA GLY A 149 -3.45 13.30 -3.22
C GLY A 149 -4.67 13.21 -4.14
N GLU A 150 -4.81 12.10 -4.89
CA GLU A 150 -5.98 11.84 -5.73
C GLU A 150 -7.26 11.75 -4.89
N PHE A 151 -7.22 11.04 -3.77
CA PHE A 151 -8.35 10.96 -2.84
C PHE A 151 -8.79 12.35 -2.35
N ASN A 152 -7.85 13.15 -1.88
CA ASN A 152 -8.14 14.50 -1.39
C ASN A 152 -8.72 15.39 -2.48
N GLN A 153 -8.21 15.30 -3.71
CA GLN A 153 -8.74 16.04 -4.85
C GLN A 153 -10.19 15.65 -5.18
N MET A 154 -10.54 14.35 -5.11
CA MET A 154 -11.92 13.89 -5.32
C MET A 154 -12.86 14.44 -4.22
N VAL A 155 -12.41 14.42 -2.97
CA VAL A 155 -13.18 14.99 -1.85
C VAL A 155 -13.41 16.50 -2.03
N LEU A 156 -12.37 17.24 -2.42
CA LEU A 156 -12.47 18.68 -2.69
C LEU A 156 -13.41 19.02 -3.85
N LYS A 157 -13.50 18.12 -4.85
CA LYS A 157 -14.47 18.26 -5.97
C LYS A 157 -15.90 17.87 -5.61
N GLY A 158 -16.16 17.40 -4.38
CA GLY A 158 -17.48 16.97 -3.93
C GLY A 158 -17.89 15.55 -4.39
N GLU A 159 -16.96 14.75 -4.90
CA GLU A 159 -17.20 13.40 -5.42
C GLU A 159 -17.18 12.32 -4.30
N GLY A 160 -17.08 12.71 -3.04
CA GLY A 160 -16.96 11.80 -1.89
C GLY A 160 -18.13 10.82 -1.75
N THR A 161 -19.37 11.25 -2.01
CA THR A 161 -20.55 10.38 -1.95
C THR A 161 -20.51 9.30 -3.02
N GLN A 162 -20.11 9.65 -4.25
CA GLN A 162 -19.96 8.67 -5.33
C GLN A 162 -18.90 7.63 -4.99
N LEU A 163 -17.77 8.07 -4.41
CA LEU A 163 -16.70 7.19 -3.96
C LEU A 163 -17.18 6.18 -2.92
N ILE A 164 -17.97 6.63 -1.93
CA ILE A 164 -18.56 5.76 -0.92
C ILE A 164 -19.48 4.73 -1.58
N ASN A 165 -20.40 5.16 -2.44
CA ASN A 165 -21.35 4.28 -3.10
C ASN A 165 -20.67 3.19 -3.94
N VAL A 166 -19.63 3.55 -4.70
CA VAL A 166 -18.87 2.57 -5.51
C VAL A 166 -18.10 1.60 -4.61
N SER A 167 -17.51 2.09 -3.50
CA SER A 167 -16.81 1.25 -2.54
C SER A 167 -17.74 0.23 -1.87
N GLU A 168 -18.94 0.66 -1.49
CA GLU A 168 -19.97 -0.22 -0.92
C GLU A 168 -20.46 -1.26 -1.94
N ALA A 169 -20.68 -0.85 -3.19
CA ALA A 169 -21.07 -1.77 -4.25
C ALA A 169 -20.01 -2.84 -4.55
N LEU A 170 -18.72 -2.48 -4.53
CA LEU A 170 -17.61 -3.43 -4.65
C LEU A 170 -17.60 -4.44 -3.50
N GLN A 171 -17.84 -3.97 -2.28
CA GLN A 171 -17.91 -4.82 -1.10
C GLN A 171 -19.11 -5.77 -1.17
N ASP A 172 -20.29 -5.28 -1.55
CA ASP A 172 -21.49 -6.10 -1.69
C ASP A 172 -21.33 -7.17 -2.77
N LYS A 173 -20.74 -6.81 -3.91
CA LYS A 173 -20.39 -7.77 -4.96
C LYS A 173 -19.44 -8.85 -4.45
N LYS A 174 -18.44 -8.50 -3.65
CA LYS A 174 -17.52 -9.48 -3.04
C LYS A 174 -18.25 -10.41 -2.08
N LEU A 175 -19.10 -9.88 -1.21
CA LEU A 175 -19.88 -10.69 -0.27
C LEU A 175 -20.88 -11.61 -0.98
N SER A 176 -21.51 -11.15 -2.08
CA SER A 176 -22.37 -11.99 -2.92
C SER A 176 -21.61 -13.17 -3.50
N ASN A 177 -20.43 -12.91 -4.10
CA ASN A 177 -19.60 -14.00 -4.63
C ASN A 177 -19.20 -15.02 -3.55
N ILE A 178 -18.93 -14.57 -2.32
CA ILE A 178 -18.63 -15.46 -1.19
C ILE A 178 -19.87 -16.29 -0.82
N ALA A 179 -21.07 -15.70 -0.81
CA ALA A 179 -22.31 -16.42 -0.53
C ALA A 179 -22.58 -17.50 -1.58
N ASP A 180 -22.39 -17.17 -2.87
CA ASP A 180 -22.55 -18.11 -3.98
C ASP A 180 -21.55 -19.29 -3.85
N GLU A 181 -20.30 -19.00 -3.48
CA GLU A 181 -19.27 -20.03 -3.27
C GLU A 181 -19.61 -20.95 -2.07
N ILE A 182 -20.09 -20.37 -0.95
CA ILE A 182 -20.55 -21.14 0.21
C ILE A 182 -21.70 -22.08 -0.18
N ALA A 183 -22.68 -21.56 -0.93
CA ALA A 183 -23.83 -22.33 -1.39
C ALA A 183 -23.39 -23.47 -2.34
N ALA A 184 -22.53 -23.17 -3.32
CA ALA A 184 -22.01 -24.14 -4.26
C ALA A 184 -21.22 -25.27 -3.58
N ARG A 185 -20.41 -24.93 -2.57
CA ARG A 185 -19.63 -25.90 -1.76
C ARG A 185 -20.48 -26.65 -0.74
N LYS A 186 -21.73 -26.28 -0.53
CA LYS A 186 -22.62 -26.82 0.53
C LYS A 186 -21.96 -26.79 1.91
N ALA A 187 -21.22 -25.71 2.21
CA ALA A 187 -20.50 -25.56 3.46
C ALA A 187 -21.48 -25.49 4.65
N LYS A 188 -21.27 -26.36 5.66
CA LYS A 188 -22.12 -26.42 6.86
C LYS A 188 -21.66 -25.47 7.96
N LEU A 189 -20.41 -25.06 7.94
CA LEU A 189 -19.82 -24.16 8.92
C LEU A 189 -18.96 -23.12 8.21
N VAL A 190 -19.18 -21.86 8.53
CA VAL A 190 -18.40 -20.72 8.02
C VAL A 190 -17.81 -19.97 9.21
N LEU A 191 -16.50 -19.88 9.27
CA LEU A 191 -15.78 -19.16 10.33
C LEU A 191 -15.28 -17.82 9.81
N ILE A 192 -15.63 -16.72 10.48
CA ILE A 192 -15.19 -15.37 10.16
C ILE A 192 -14.20 -14.91 11.24
N ALA A 193 -12.94 -14.82 10.89
CA ALA A 193 -11.86 -14.37 11.77
C ALA A 193 -11.35 -12.98 11.36
N GLY A 194 -10.85 -12.24 12.34
CA GLY A 194 -10.25 -10.92 12.12
C GLY A 194 -10.00 -10.18 13.43
N PRO A 195 -9.20 -9.10 13.42
CA PRO A 195 -8.91 -8.30 14.61
C PRO A 195 -10.16 -7.59 15.15
N SER A 196 -10.03 -6.97 16.32
CA SER A 196 -11.10 -6.11 16.84
C SER A 196 -11.42 -4.98 15.87
N SER A 197 -12.69 -4.58 15.80
CA SER A 197 -13.17 -3.49 14.91
C SER A 197 -12.97 -3.72 13.39
N SER A 198 -12.68 -4.95 12.96
CA SER A 198 -12.53 -5.28 11.53
C SER A 198 -13.83 -5.51 10.76
N GLY A 199 -14.99 -5.26 11.38
CA GLY A 199 -16.29 -5.45 10.74
C GLY A 199 -16.80 -6.90 10.68
N LYS A 200 -16.24 -7.84 11.46
CA LYS A 200 -16.68 -9.26 11.48
C LYS A 200 -18.18 -9.42 11.64
N THR A 201 -18.76 -8.76 12.65
CA THR A 201 -20.20 -8.84 12.95
C THR A 201 -21.05 -8.27 11.82
N THR A 202 -20.63 -7.15 11.24
CA THR A 202 -21.32 -6.55 10.08
C THR A 202 -21.26 -7.48 8.86
N THR A 203 -20.08 -8.03 8.58
CA THR A 203 -19.87 -9.02 7.50
C THR A 203 -20.73 -10.27 7.73
N ALA A 204 -20.77 -10.82 8.95
CA ALA A 204 -21.57 -11.99 9.27
C ALA A 204 -23.07 -11.74 9.04
N LYS A 205 -23.60 -10.59 9.46
CA LYS A 205 -25.01 -10.22 9.26
C LYS A 205 -25.33 -10.04 7.76
N ARG A 206 -24.50 -9.35 6.99
CA ARG A 206 -24.71 -9.17 5.54
C ARG A 206 -24.61 -10.49 4.79
N LEU A 207 -23.62 -11.32 5.13
CA LEU A 207 -23.44 -12.64 4.53
C LEU A 207 -24.63 -13.56 4.83
N ALA A 208 -25.19 -13.51 6.05
CA ALA A 208 -26.39 -14.28 6.41
C ALA A 208 -27.58 -13.91 5.52
N ILE A 209 -27.78 -12.61 5.24
CA ILE A 209 -28.86 -12.16 4.33
C ILE A 209 -28.62 -12.69 2.90
N LEU A 210 -27.40 -12.61 2.41
CA LEU A 210 -27.05 -13.10 1.06
C LEU A 210 -27.21 -14.62 0.95
N LEU A 211 -26.86 -15.36 2.00
CA LEU A 211 -27.09 -16.83 2.06
C LEU A 211 -28.57 -17.18 2.06
N MET A 212 -29.43 -16.37 2.73
CA MET A 212 -30.87 -16.53 2.62
C MET A 212 -31.38 -16.30 1.20
N ALA A 213 -30.83 -15.33 0.50
CA ALA A 213 -31.13 -15.11 -0.93
C ALA A 213 -30.71 -16.31 -1.81
N CYS A 214 -29.67 -17.06 -1.41
CA CYS A 214 -29.28 -18.34 -2.05
C CYS A 214 -30.15 -19.55 -1.59
N GLY A 215 -31.23 -19.32 -0.84
CA GLY A 215 -32.12 -20.40 -0.36
C GLY A 215 -31.63 -21.14 0.89
N LEU A 216 -30.59 -20.67 1.55
CA LEU A 216 -30.08 -21.25 2.79
C LEU A 216 -30.67 -20.59 4.03
N ARG A 217 -30.61 -21.24 5.17
CA ARG A 217 -31.05 -20.70 6.48
C ARG A 217 -29.90 -20.74 7.47
N PRO A 218 -28.99 -19.72 7.45
CA PRO A 218 -27.86 -19.70 8.34
C PRO A 218 -28.28 -19.33 9.77
N HIS A 219 -27.61 -19.95 10.77
CA HIS A 219 -27.62 -19.53 12.14
C HIS A 219 -26.30 -18.80 12.46
N THR A 220 -26.40 -17.57 12.94
CA THR A 220 -25.21 -16.78 13.34
C THR A 220 -24.94 -17.02 14.83
N LEU A 221 -23.70 -17.40 15.14
CA LEU A 221 -23.17 -17.52 16.48
C LEU A 221 -22.14 -16.42 16.70
N SER A 222 -22.17 -15.71 17.82
CA SER A 222 -21.25 -14.64 18.21
C SER A 222 -20.66 -14.89 19.58
#